data_675cbf29dec0f9171e839ad19f726ccf
#
_entry.id   675cbf29dec0f9171e839ad19f726ccf
#
_cell.length_a   1.000
_cell.length_b   1.000
_cell.length_c   1.000
_cell.angle_alpha   90.00
_cell.angle_beta   90.00
_cell.angle_gamma   90.00
#
_symmetry.space_group_name_H-M   'P 1'
#
loop_
_entity.id
_entity.type
_entity.pdbx_description
1 polymer ?
#
loop_
_entity_poly.entity_id
_entity_poly.type
_entity_poly.pdbx_seq_one_letter_code
_entity_poly.pdbx_strand_id
1 'polypeptide(L)'
;MKIFTSTQIHELDKYTIDHEPVSSINLMERAAKAITHCIEAEWSNRTPIVVFAGPGNNGGDALAVARLLADDGYQVSAFLFNIHNKLSNDCALNKKRLIESKRIKQFTEVSVNFEPPTLTPDTVVVDGLFGSGLNKPLTGGFAAMVKYLNSSPAKVVSIDIPSGLICEDNTYNISANILKADLTLTLQQKKLSMLMADNQKYLGRLKVLDIRLSPEYIQNTDCRYRILEENDIRGIMRPRDDFAHKGSMGHALLIAGSYGMAGASILATKACLRAGAGKVTVHSPKRNYDIMQISVPEAIQQMDPEETLFSHPVDTEPYNALGIGPGLGSNETTAIALIAQIRRSTCPLVIDADAINILSSHRAWMQQLPKDIILTPHPKELDRLAGTTSSCCYERLMKASELAERLQAYILLKGHYSALCLPNGHIDFNSTGNSGMATAGSGDVLTGIITALLARGYDAPSACRIGMYLHGLAGDLAAKDLGKESLIAGDIINYLPKAFLRMED
;
A
#
# COMPACT_ATOMS: atom_id res chain seq x y z
N MET A 1 -8.98 1.61 -6.89
CA MET A 1 -8.12 1.66 -8.11
C MET A 1 -7.50 0.28 -8.36
N LYS A 2 -7.66 -0.30 -9.58
CA LYS A 2 -6.97 -1.55 -9.97
C LYS A 2 -5.49 -1.27 -10.23
N ILE A 3 -4.63 -2.23 -9.93
CA ILE A 3 -3.19 -2.17 -10.23
C ILE A 3 -2.89 -3.28 -11.23
N PHE A 4 -2.67 -2.88 -12.47
CA PHE A 4 -2.37 -3.80 -13.56
C PHE A 4 -0.88 -4.17 -13.61
N THR A 5 -0.60 -5.38 -14.07
CA THR A 5 0.74 -5.79 -14.45
C THR A 5 1.20 -5.06 -15.70
N SER A 6 2.51 -5.05 -15.98
CA SER A 6 3.06 -4.46 -17.20
C SER A 6 2.41 -5.01 -18.47
N THR A 7 2.06 -6.29 -18.50
CA THR A 7 1.31 -6.92 -19.60
C THR A 7 -0.08 -6.34 -19.73
N GLN A 8 -0.84 -6.26 -18.62
CA GLN A 8 -2.20 -5.70 -18.62
C GLN A 8 -2.23 -4.20 -18.96
N ILE A 9 -1.20 -3.44 -18.60
CA ILE A 9 -1.05 -2.02 -19.02
C ILE A 9 -0.92 -1.95 -20.54
N HIS A 10 -0.11 -2.80 -21.13
CA HIS A 10 0.07 -2.86 -22.60
C HIS A 10 -1.23 -3.25 -23.32
N GLU A 11 -1.99 -4.19 -22.76
CA GLU A 11 -3.29 -4.59 -23.28
C GLU A 11 -4.33 -3.48 -23.13
N LEU A 12 -4.31 -2.70 -22.04
CA LEU A 12 -5.18 -1.54 -21.83
C LEU A 12 -4.91 -0.44 -22.86
N ASP A 13 -3.64 -0.13 -23.13
CA ASP A 13 -3.26 0.83 -24.17
C ASP A 13 -3.77 0.39 -25.55
N LYS A 14 -3.53 -0.89 -25.89
CA LYS A 14 -4.00 -1.47 -27.14
C LYS A 14 -5.52 -1.45 -27.25
N TYR A 15 -6.24 -1.88 -26.19
CA TYR A 15 -7.69 -1.86 -26.17
C TYR A 15 -8.24 -0.44 -26.37
N THR A 16 -7.62 0.54 -25.71
CA THR A 16 -8.01 1.95 -25.85
C THR A 16 -7.85 2.44 -27.29
N ILE A 17 -6.73 2.10 -27.95
CA ILE A 17 -6.48 2.48 -29.35
C ILE A 17 -7.46 1.79 -30.29
N ASP A 18 -7.78 0.52 -30.06
CA ASP A 18 -8.64 -0.28 -30.92
C ASP A 18 -10.14 0.09 -30.80
N HIS A 19 -10.58 0.63 -29.64
CA HIS A 19 -12.00 0.89 -29.35
C HIS A 19 -12.38 2.36 -29.24
N GLU A 20 -11.41 3.26 -29.00
CA GLU A 20 -11.63 4.70 -29.06
C GLU A 20 -11.15 5.24 -30.42
N PRO A 21 -11.71 6.36 -30.93
CA PRO A 21 -11.21 6.99 -32.15
C PRO A 21 -9.89 7.75 -31.91
N VAL A 22 -8.91 7.08 -31.30
CA VAL A 22 -7.61 7.63 -30.96
C VAL A 22 -6.49 6.77 -31.52
N SER A 23 -5.59 7.36 -32.28
CA SER A 23 -4.37 6.67 -32.74
C SER A 23 -3.33 6.58 -31.61
N SER A 24 -2.41 5.61 -31.67
CA SER A 24 -1.32 5.44 -30.72
C SER A 24 -0.56 6.75 -30.48
N ILE A 25 -0.20 7.46 -31.53
CA ILE A 25 0.52 8.74 -31.44
C ILE A 25 -0.31 9.84 -30.78
N ASN A 26 -1.64 9.84 -30.93
CA ASN A 26 -2.51 10.80 -30.28
C ASN A 26 -2.73 10.46 -28.80
N LEU A 27 -2.73 9.18 -28.44
CA LEU A 27 -2.74 8.74 -27.04
C LEU A 27 -1.44 9.16 -26.34
N MET A 28 -0.28 8.96 -26.98
CA MET A 28 1.02 9.44 -26.50
C MET A 28 1.05 10.97 -26.37
N GLU A 29 0.49 11.71 -27.32
CA GLU A 29 0.36 13.17 -27.25
C GLU A 29 -0.50 13.62 -26.06
N ARG A 30 -1.56 12.87 -25.73
CA ARG A 30 -2.40 13.09 -24.53
C ARG A 30 -1.61 12.91 -23.26
N ALA A 31 -0.81 11.85 -23.15
CA ALA A 31 0.09 11.59 -22.02
C ALA A 31 1.14 12.70 -21.91
N ALA A 32 1.80 13.05 -23.00
CA ALA A 32 2.82 14.09 -23.02
C ALA A 32 2.28 15.46 -22.57
N LYS A 33 1.07 15.84 -22.98
CA LYS A 33 0.42 17.09 -22.52
C LYS A 33 0.14 17.08 -21.02
N ALA A 34 -0.31 15.97 -20.45
CA ALA A 34 -0.55 15.85 -19.02
C ALA A 34 0.76 15.98 -18.22
N ILE A 35 1.84 15.36 -18.72
CA ILE A 35 3.18 15.45 -18.13
C ILE A 35 3.70 16.88 -18.21
N THR A 36 3.66 17.51 -19.40
CA THR A 36 4.10 18.88 -19.65
C THR A 36 3.41 19.85 -18.70
N HIS A 37 2.08 19.78 -18.61
CA HIS A 37 1.32 20.63 -17.68
C HIS A 37 1.75 20.49 -16.21
N CYS A 38 2.11 19.28 -15.78
CA CYS A 38 2.65 19.08 -14.43
C CYS A 38 4.03 19.69 -14.24
N ILE A 39 4.88 19.66 -15.26
CA ILE A 39 6.21 20.28 -15.22
C ILE A 39 6.06 21.80 -15.17
N GLU A 40 5.20 22.39 -16.01
CA GLU A 40 4.92 23.83 -16.05
C GLU A 40 4.35 24.38 -14.73
N ALA A 41 3.55 23.57 -14.02
CA ALA A 41 3.02 23.95 -12.71
C ALA A 41 4.10 24.02 -11.61
N GLU A 42 5.24 23.35 -11.79
CA GLU A 42 6.31 23.29 -10.78
C GLU A 42 7.51 24.21 -11.14
N TRP A 43 7.79 24.41 -12.43
CA TRP A 43 8.96 25.14 -12.90
C TRP A 43 8.61 26.15 -13.99
N SER A 44 9.16 27.35 -13.89
CA SER A 44 8.99 28.40 -14.91
C SER A 44 9.79 28.10 -16.17
N ASN A 45 9.45 28.75 -17.28
CA ASN A 45 10.14 28.60 -18.57
C ASN A 45 11.60 29.13 -18.59
N ARG A 46 12.06 29.73 -17.49
CA ARG A 46 13.48 30.09 -17.30
C ARG A 46 14.34 28.91 -16.88
N THR A 47 13.69 27.81 -16.40
CA THR A 47 14.38 26.61 -15.94
C THR A 47 14.93 25.83 -17.13
N PRO A 48 16.25 25.51 -17.19
CA PRO A 48 16.80 24.65 -18.23
C PRO A 48 16.27 23.23 -18.08
N ILE A 49 15.78 22.66 -19.18
CA ILE A 49 15.27 21.29 -19.22
C ILE A 49 16.21 20.41 -20.02
N VAL A 50 16.59 19.27 -19.45
CA VAL A 50 17.37 18.24 -20.13
C VAL A 50 16.59 16.94 -20.16
N VAL A 51 16.26 16.47 -21.36
CA VAL A 51 15.46 15.28 -21.58
C VAL A 51 16.33 14.12 -22.01
N PHE A 52 16.23 13.00 -21.29
CA PHE A 52 16.87 11.75 -21.67
C PHE A 52 15.81 10.74 -22.12
N ALA A 53 15.78 10.45 -23.40
CA ALA A 53 14.82 9.59 -24.06
C ALA A 53 15.43 8.24 -24.43
N GLY A 54 14.74 7.14 -24.11
CA GLY A 54 15.07 5.79 -24.59
C GLY A 54 14.48 5.51 -25.98
N PRO A 55 14.74 4.32 -26.54
CA PRO A 55 14.28 3.97 -27.89
C PRO A 55 12.80 3.52 -27.95
N GLY A 56 12.18 3.26 -26.81
CA GLY A 56 10.80 2.77 -26.71
C GLY A 56 9.75 3.87 -26.60
N ASN A 57 8.51 3.48 -26.24
CA ASN A 57 7.39 4.42 -26.12
C ASN A 57 7.61 5.47 -25.02
N ASN A 58 8.22 5.11 -23.91
CA ASN A 58 8.56 6.10 -22.86
C ASN A 58 9.50 7.21 -23.37
N GLY A 59 10.46 6.82 -24.26
CA GLY A 59 11.27 7.80 -24.98
C GLY A 59 10.46 8.64 -25.95
N GLY A 60 9.45 8.05 -26.59
CA GLY A 60 8.48 8.76 -27.42
C GLY A 60 7.71 9.83 -26.64
N ASP A 61 7.21 9.48 -25.45
CA ASP A 61 6.57 10.42 -24.51
C ASP A 61 7.53 11.57 -24.13
N ALA A 62 8.78 11.22 -23.80
CA ALA A 62 9.80 12.20 -23.44
C ALA A 62 10.13 13.18 -24.57
N LEU A 63 10.23 12.70 -25.80
CA LEU A 63 10.45 13.56 -26.98
C LEU A 63 9.25 14.47 -27.27
N ALA A 64 8.02 13.96 -27.07
CA ALA A 64 6.81 14.77 -27.18
C ALA A 64 6.78 15.86 -26.10
N VAL A 65 7.11 15.52 -24.85
CA VAL A 65 7.26 16.49 -23.74
C VAL A 65 8.33 17.53 -24.05
N ALA A 66 9.49 17.10 -24.59
CA ALA A 66 10.56 18.01 -24.99
C ALA A 66 10.08 19.03 -26.04
N ARG A 67 9.30 18.60 -27.02
CA ARG A 67 8.71 19.46 -28.04
C ARG A 67 7.70 20.45 -27.43
N LEU A 68 6.77 19.96 -26.62
CA LEU A 68 5.75 20.80 -26.01
C LEU A 68 6.37 21.88 -25.12
N LEU A 69 7.31 21.53 -24.25
CA LEU A 69 8.02 22.49 -23.41
C LEU A 69 8.82 23.52 -24.24
N ALA A 70 9.45 23.08 -25.34
CA ALA A 70 10.12 24.01 -26.25
C ALA A 70 9.15 24.94 -26.95
N ASP A 71 7.95 24.46 -27.34
CA ASP A 71 6.88 25.27 -27.91
C ASP A 71 6.37 26.33 -26.92
N ASP A 72 6.38 26.04 -25.63
CA ASP A 72 5.99 26.94 -24.52
C ASP A 72 7.15 27.81 -23.99
N GLY A 73 8.28 27.80 -24.72
CA GLY A 73 9.40 28.72 -24.50
C GLY A 73 10.47 28.30 -23.51
N TYR A 74 10.47 27.01 -23.08
CA TYR A 74 11.55 26.48 -22.26
C TYR A 74 12.83 26.25 -23.07
N GLN A 75 13.98 26.36 -22.41
CA GLN A 75 15.25 25.97 -23.00
C GLN A 75 15.46 24.47 -22.85
N VAL A 76 15.12 23.72 -23.88
CA VAL A 76 15.15 22.26 -23.85
C VAL A 76 16.33 21.70 -24.63
N SER A 77 17.11 20.80 -23.99
CA SER A 77 18.10 19.93 -24.66
C SER A 77 17.63 18.48 -24.54
N ALA A 78 17.59 17.74 -25.64
CA ALA A 78 17.12 16.35 -25.65
C ALA A 78 18.18 15.41 -26.21
N PHE A 79 18.34 14.26 -25.52
CA PHE A 79 19.28 13.19 -25.87
C PHE A 79 18.48 11.89 -26.06
N LEU A 80 18.48 11.37 -27.29
CA LEU A 80 17.82 10.12 -27.64
C LEU A 80 18.83 8.97 -27.74
N PHE A 81 18.71 7.98 -26.88
CA PHE A 81 19.58 6.80 -26.86
C PHE A 81 19.06 5.74 -27.83
N ASN A 82 19.62 5.70 -29.04
CA ASN A 82 19.28 4.75 -30.11
C ASN A 82 20.43 3.80 -30.42
N ILE A 83 20.94 3.12 -29.37
CA ILE A 83 22.17 2.28 -29.44
C ILE A 83 22.02 1.11 -30.42
N HIS A 84 20.81 0.54 -30.56
CA HIS A 84 20.55 -0.60 -31.45
C HIS A 84 19.93 -0.19 -32.80
N ASN A 85 19.91 1.09 -33.10
CA ASN A 85 19.28 1.65 -34.30
C ASN A 85 17.84 1.15 -34.54
N LYS A 86 17.07 1.00 -33.46
CA LYS A 86 15.69 0.53 -33.47
C LYS A 86 14.86 1.34 -32.50
N LEU A 87 13.97 2.17 -33.03
CA LEU A 87 13.01 2.97 -32.29
C LEU A 87 11.61 2.33 -32.39
N SER A 88 10.75 2.55 -31.40
CA SER A 88 9.32 2.33 -31.58
C SER A 88 8.76 3.31 -32.63
N ASN A 89 7.65 2.95 -33.27
CA ASN A 89 7.03 3.79 -34.31
C ASN A 89 6.73 5.19 -33.80
N ASP A 90 6.15 5.30 -32.61
CA ASP A 90 5.77 6.57 -32.03
C ASP A 90 6.98 7.39 -31.55
N CYS A 91 8.04 6.73 -31.05
CA CYS A 91 9.30 7.39 -30.73
C CYS A 91 9.95 7.99 -32.00
N ALA A 92 9.99 7.24 -33.09
CA ALA A 92 10.53 7.72 -34.36
C ALA A 92 9.73 8.91 -34.92
N LEU A 93 8.40 8.86 -34.80
CA LEU A 93 7.53 9.97 -35.23
C LEU A 93 7.70 11.22 -34.34
N ASN A 94 7.80 11.05 -33.03
CA ASN A 94 8.03 12.19 -32.12
C ASN A 94 9.45 12.77 -32.26
N LYS A 95 10.46 11.94 -32.54
CA LYS A 95 11.77 12.43 -32.96
C LYS A 95 11.68 13.36 -34.18
N LYS A 96 10.94 12.92 -35.21
CA LYS A 96 10.74 13.74 -36.43
C LYS A 96 10.02 15.05 -36.10
N ARG A 97 8.90 15.02 -35.37
CA ARG A 97 8.14 16.20 -34.95
C ARG A 97 8.99 17.18 -34.14
N LEU A 98 9.83 16.65 -33.21
CA LEU A 98 10.72 17.49 -32.39
C LEU A 98 11.74 18.25 -33.25
N ILE A 99 12.38 17.58 -34.21
CA ILE A 99 13.37 18.20 -35.10
C ILE A 99 12.69 19.22 -36.03
N GLU A 100 11.52 18.90 -36.55
CA GLU A 100 10.76 19.78 -37.46
C GLU A 100 10.24 21.05 -36.76
N SER A 101 10.00 21.04 -35.46
CA SER A 101 9.55 22.21 -34.68
C SER A 101 10.58 23.34 -34.69
N LYS A 102 11.86 23.02 -34.82
CA LYS A 102 13.02 23.98 -34.81
C LYS A 102 13.08 24.87 -33.55
N ARG A 103 12.37 24.52 -32.47
CA ARG A 103 12.33 25.28 -31.22
C ARG A 103 13.23 24.73 -30.14
N ILE A 104 13.70 23.50 -30.34
CA ILE A 104 14.61 22.86 -29.37
C ILE A 104 16.01 23.49 -29.43
N LYS A 105 16.61 23.74 -28.29
CA LYS A 105 17.96 24.31 -28.17
C LYS A 105 19.02 23.35 -28.68
N GLN A 106 18.90 22.06 -28.32
CA GLN A 106 19.84 21.00 -28.71
C GLN A 106 19.09 19.67 -28.84
N PHE A 107 19.36 18.95 -29.93
CA PHE A 107 18.97 17.55 -30.06
C PHE A 107 20.19 16.73 -30.43
N THR A 108 20.39 15.62 -29.71
CA THR A 108 21.49 14.68 -29.95
C THR A 108 20.97 13.26 -29.95
N GLU A 109 21.21 12.52 -31.03
CA GLU A 109 20.97 11.09 -31.08
C GLU A 109 22.25 10.35 -30.72
N VAL A 110 22.17 9.52 -29.68
CA VAL A 110 23.30 8.77 -29.11
C VAL A 110 23.26 7.35 -29.61
N SER A 111 24.26 6.95 -30.38
CA SER A 111 24.37 5.58 -30.95
C SER A 111 25.58 4.79 -30.42
N VAL A 112 26.62 5.46 -29.96
CA VAL A 112 27.86 4.81 -29.50
C VAL A 112 28.37 5.46 -28.21
N ASN A 113 29.19 6.49 -28.35
CA ASN A 113 29.76 7.21 -27.20
C ASN A 113 28.90 8.42 -26.84
N PHE A 114 28.78 8.67 -25.55
CA PHE A 114 28.02 9.80 -25.02
C PHE A 114 28.78 10.46 -23.88
N GLU A 115 28.99 11.76 -24.04
CA GLU A 115 29.46 12.63 -22.96
C GLU A 115 28.25 13.36 -22.40
N PRO A 116 27.88 13.08 -21.14
CA PRO A 116 26.70 13.69 -20.55
C PRO A 116 26.93 15.21 -20.35
N PRO A 117 25.88 16.06 -20.57
CA PRO A 117 25.98 17.48 -20.36
C PRO A 117 26.17 17.78 -18.87
N THR A 118 26.84 18.89 -18.54
CA THR A 118 26.93 19.39 -17.16
C THR A 118 25.53 19.75 -16.66
N LEU A 119 25.12 19.16 -15.54
CA LEU A 119 23.85 19.41 -14.87
C LEU A 119 24.08 20.26 -13.62
N THR A 120 23.26 21.30 -13.44
CA THR A 120 23.33 22.22 -12.30
C THR A 120 22.11 22.07 -11.38
N PRO A 121 22.12 22.62 -10.16
CA PRO A 121 20.93 22.60 -9.28
C PRO A 121 19.69 23.27 -9.88
N ASP A 122 19.85 24.18 -10.84
CA ASP A 122 18.75 24.86 -11.54
C ASP A 122 18.20 24.02 -12.71
N THR A 123 18.87 22.94 -13.08
CA THR A 123 18.46 22.06 -14.19
C THR A 123 17.37 21.09 -13.75
N VAL A 124 16.35 20.93 -14.58
CA VAL A 124 15.39 19.82 -14.46
C VAL A 124 15.67 18.78 -15.52
N VAL A 125 15.90 17.56 -15.07
CA VAL A 125 16.05 16.39 -15.91
C VAL A 125 14.70 15.70 -16.09
N VAL A 126 14.30 15.41 -17.31
CA VAL A 126 13.16 14.57 -17.63
C VAL A 126 13.67 13.19 -18.03
N ASP A 127 13.38 12.20 -17.22
CA ASP A 127 13.74 10.79 -17.44
C ASP A 127 12.63 10.08 -18.20
N GLY A 128 12.90 9.76 -19.44
CA GLY A 128 12.09 8.90 -20.31
C GLY A 128 12.92 7.77 -20.93
N LEU A 129 13.98 7.31 -20.23
CA LEU A 129 14.82 6.22 -20.75
C LEU A 129 14.05 4.91 -20.84
N PHE A 130 13.41 4.49 -19.74
CA PHE A 130 12.64 3.25 -19.67
C PHE A 130 11.36 3.48 -18.83
N GLY A 131 10.24 2.91 -19.30
CA GLY A 131 8.95 2.92 -18.62
C GLY A 131 8.53 1.53 -18.16
N SER A 132 7.21 1.28 -18.11
CA SER A 132 6.58 0.05 -17.64
C SER A 132 6.98 -1.23 -18.39
N GLY A 133 7.56 -1.12 -19.58
CA GLY A 133 8.04 -2.27 -20.34
C GLY A 133 9.40 -2.85 -19.90
N LEU A 134 10.06 -2.25 -18.91
CA LEU A 134 11.34 -2.77 -18.41
C LEU A 134 11.13 -4.07 -17.62
N ASN A 135 11.84 -5.15 -18.01
CA ASN A 135 11.71 -6.47 -17.38
C ASN A 135 13.05 -7.08 -16.93
N LYS A 136 14.15 -6.32 -17.02
CA LYS A 136 15.49 -6.74 -16.60
C LYS A 136 16.24 -5.57 -15.97
N PRO A 137 17.17 -5.84 -15.04
CA PRO A 137 18.04 -4.80 -14.49
C PRO A 137 18.82 -4.06 -15.59
N LEU A 138 18.99 -2.76 -15.41
CA LEU A 138 19.82 -1.96 -16.32
C LEU A 138 21.29 -2.34 -16.19
N THR A 139 21.97 -2.39 -17.33
CA THR A 139 23.42 -2.70 -17.43
C THR A 139 24.10 -1.76 -18.41
N GLY A 140 25.44 -1.83 -18.50
CA GLY A 140 26.22 -1.08 -19.49
C GLY A 140 26.02 0.44 -19.43
N GLY A 141 25.90 1.07 -20.59
CA GLY A 141 25.77 2.52 -20.71
C GLY A 141 24.56 3.12 -20.02
N PHE A 142 23.43 2.43 -20.01
CA PHE A 142 22.21 2.89 -19.29
C PHE A 142 22.42 2.89 -17.77
N ALA A 143 23.08 1.86 -17.22
CA ALA A 143 23.44 1.84 -15.81
C ALA A 143 24.43 2.96 -15.44
N ALA A 144 25.41 3.25 -16.32
CA ALA A 144 26.32 4.36 -16.12
C ALA A 144 25.58 5.72 -16.15
N MET A 145 24.62 5.87 -17.06
CA MET A 145 23.80 7.07 -17.16
C MET A 145 22.95 7.30 -15.90
N VAL A 146 22.29 6.24 -15.40
CA VAL A 146 21.52 6.32 -14.14
C VAL A 146 22.42 6.72 -12.97
N LYS A 147 23.61 6.16 -12.85
CA LYS A 147 24.59 6.54 -11.81
C LYS A 147 25.01 8.00 -11.92
N TYR A 148 25.26 8.47 -13.14
CA TYR A 148 25.58 9.86 -13.40
C TYR A 148 24.43 10.79 -12.93
N LEU A 149 23.20 10.49 -13.33
CA LEU A 149 22.02 11.27 -12.93
C LEU A 149 21.79 11.26 -11.41
N ASN A 150 21.95 10.10 -10.77
CA ASN A 150 21.82 9.95 -9.32
C ASN A 150 22.89 10.73 -8.52
N SER A 151 24.02 11.04 -9.14
CA SER A 151 25.11 11.86 -8.54
C SER A 151 25.04 13.33 -8.92
N SER A 152 24.17 13.71 -9.84
CA SER A 152 23.99 15.09 -10.27
C SER A 152 23.18 15.90 -9.25
N PRO A 153 23.37 17.23 -9.19
CA PRO A 153 22.58 18.11 -8.32
C PRO A 153 21.23 18.51 -8.93
N ALA A 154 20.93 18.07 -10.16
CA ALA A 154 19.71 18.44 -10.88
C ALA A 154 18.46 17.80 -10.26
N LYS A 155 17.29 18.42 -10.47
CA LYS A 155 16.01 17.84 -10.14
C LYS A 155 15.57 16.84 -11.21
N VAL A 156 15.09 15.66 -10.79
CA VAL A 156 14.72 14.59 -11.71
C VAL A 156 13.22 14.37 -11.70
N VAL A 157 12.61 14.44 -12.89
CA VAL A 157 11.20 14.08 -13.16
C VAL A 157 11.18 12.81 -14.00
N SER A 158 10.69 11.71 -13.44
CA SER A 158 10.56 10.45 -14.19
C SER A 158 9.16 10.32 -14.80
N ILE A 159 9.13 9.99 -16.09
CA ILE A 159 7.90 9.68 -16.83
C ILE A 159 7.51 8.24 -16.53
N ASP A 160 6.28 8.03 -16.12
CA ASP A 160 5.63 6.76 -15.83
C ASP A 160 6.24 6.00 -14.63
N ILE A 161 7.50 5.63 -14.67
CA ILE A 161 8.24 4.95 -13.61
C ILE A 161 9.72 5.33 -13.70
N PRO A 162 10.44 5.53 -12.56
CA PRO A 162 11.87 5.82 -12.61
C PRO A 162 12.65 4.75 -13.37
N SER A 163 13.48 5.17 -14.31
CA SER A 163 14.24 4.24 -15.14
C SER A 163 15.10 3.30 -14.31
N GLY A 164 14.99 2.01 -14.60
CA GLY A 164 15.63 0.95 -13.84
C GLY A 164 14.72 0.27 -12.82
N LEU A 165 13.61 0.90 -12.39
CA LEU A 165 12.62 0.27 -11.53
C LEU A 165 11.67 -0.59 -12.38
N ILE A 166 11.49 -1.86 -12.02
CA ILE A 166 10.57 -2.80 -12.68
C ILE A 166 9.19 -2.64 -12.06
N CYS A 167 8.12 -2.76 -12.86
CA CYS A 167 6.75 -2.50 -12.42
C CYS A 167 6.27 -3.38 -11.26
N GLU A 168 6.73 -4.62 -11.20
CA GLU A 168 6.30 -5.61 -10.20
C GLU A 168 7.47 -6.03 -9.30
N ASP A 169 8.21 -7.05 -9.70
CA ASP A 169 9.25 -7.72 -8.91
C ASP A 169 10.62 -7.08 -9.10
N ASN A 170 11.16 -6.56 -8.01
CA ASN A 170 12.51 -5.99 -7.95
C ASN A 170 13.45 -6.80 -7.04
N THR A 171 13.09 -8.04 -6.68
CA THR A 171 13.87 -8.88 -5.75
C THR A 171 15.31 -9.05 -6.20
N TYR A 172 15.54 -9.28 -7.49
CA TYR A 172 16.87 -9.47 -8.08
C TYR A 172 17.35 -8.25 -8.87
N ASN A 173 16.72 -7.08 -8.68
CA ASN A 173 17.13 -5.87 -9.37
C ASN A 173 18.38 -5.25 -8.74
N ILE A 174 19.13 -4.51 -9.54
CA ILE A 174 20.37 -3.83 -9.11
C ILE A 174 20.00 -2.43 -8.61
N SER A 175 19.89 -2.26 -7.30
CA SER A 175 19.48 -1.01 -6.65
C SER A 175 20.28 0.23 -7.10
N ALA A 176 21.59 0.07 -7.36
CA ALA A 176 22.46 1.16 -7.82
C ALA A 176 22.16 1.63 -9.26
N ASN A 177 21.42 0.82 -10.03
CA ASN A 177 21.05 1.10 -11.41
C ASN A 177 19.59 1.57 -11.56
N ILE A 178 18.95 1.95 -10.45
CA ILE A 178 17.61 2.52 -10.44
C ILE A 178 17.74 4.03 -10.22
N LEU A 179 17.09 4.81 -11.05
CA LEU A 179 17.08 6.26 -10.98
C LEU A 179 16.29 6.73 -9.75
N LYS A 180 16.79 7.77 -9.09
CA LYS A 180 16.11 8.44 -7.97
C LYS A 180 15.45 9.70 -8.50
N ALA A 181 14.14 9.70 -8.60
CA ALA A 181 13.37 10.86 -9.00
C ALA A 181 13.06 11.76 -7.80
N ASP A 182 12.96 13.09 -8.04
CA ASP A 182 12.30 14.03 -7.13
C ASP A 182 10.78 14.03 -7.34
N LEU A 183 10.35 13.73 -8.56
CA LEU A 183 8.94 13.63 -8.95
C LEU A 183 8.76 12.48 -9.96
N THR A 184 7.81 11.59 -9.67
CA THR A 184 7.37 10.55 -10.62
C THR A 184 5.96 10.87 -11.09
N LEU A 185 5.79 11.00 -12.42
CA LEU A 185 4.52 11.26 -13.08
C LEU A 185 4.04 9.95 -13.72
N THR A 186 3.32 9.14 -12.96
CA THR A 186 2.86 7.83 -13.44
C THR A 186 1.55 7.94 -14.20
N LEU A 187 1.44 7.20 -15.31
CA LEU A 187 0.32 7.28 -16.22
C LEU A 187 -0.81 6.34 -15.80
N GLN A 188 -2.03 6.85 -15.76
CA GLN A 188 -3.31 6.23 -15.48
C GLN A 188 -3.44 5.60 -14.10
N GLN A 189 -2.44 4.83 -13.63
CA GLN A 189 -2.51 4.09 -12.38
C GLN A 189 -1.11 3.85 -11.79
N LYS A 190 -1.07 3.60 -10.49
CA LYS A 190 0.16 3.18 -9.81
C LYS A 190 0.59 1.79 -10.28
N LYS A 191 1.90 1.52 -10.28
CA LYS A 191 2.47 0.19 -10.50
C LYS A 191 2.70 -0.48 -9.15
N LEU A 192 2.68 -1.82 -9.11
CA LEU A 192 2.82 -2.57 -7.86
C LEU A 192 4.10 -2.21 -7.09
N SER A 193 5.22 -2.05 -7.80
CA SER A 193 6.50 -1.68 -7.19
C SER A 193 6.48 -0.33 -6.47
N MET A 194 5.57 0.58 -6.84
CA MET A 194 5.40 1.88 -6.19
C MET A 194 4.77 1.80 -4.80
N LEU A 195 4.16 0.66 -4.44
CA LEU A 195 3.59 0.42 -3.13
C LEU A 195 4.58 -0.23 -2.15
N MET A 196 5.74 -0.65 -2.65
CA MET A 196 6.77 -1.32 -1.85
C MET A 196 7.66 -0.28 -1.14
N ALA A 197 7.79 -0.42 0.19
CA ALA A 197 8.59 0.50 1.00
C ALA A 197 10.06 0.59 0.54
N ASP A 198 10.63 -0.52 0.06
CA ASP A 198 12.01 -0.59 -0.44
C ASP A 198 12.25 0.36 -1.63
N ASN A 199 11.20 0.68 -2.39
CA ASN A 199 11.26 1.46 -3.62
C ASN A 199 10.92 2.94 -3.43
N GLN A 200 10.43 3.35 -2.25
CA GLN A 200 10.04 4.74 -1.99
C GLN A 200 11.17 5.74 -2.24
N LYS A 201 12.41 5.35 -1.96
CA LYS A 201 13.61 6.17 -2.17
C LYS A 201 13.90 6.51 -3.65
N TYR A 202 13.22 5.84 -4.59
CA TYR A 202 13.37 6.09 -6.03
C TYR A 202 12.26 6.97 -6.60
N LEU A 203 11.11 7.06 -5.94
CA LEU A 203 9.90 7.66 -6.51
C LEU A 203 9.81 9.18 -6.33
N GLY A 204 10.41 9.72 -5.26
CA GLY A 204 10.14 11.10 -4.87
C GLY A 204 8.65 11.35 -4.60
N ARG A 205 8.15 12.51 -4.99
CA ARG A 205 6.71 12.78 -4.98
C ARG A 205 6.05 12.03 -6.14
N LEU A 206 5.02 11.25 -5.85
CA LEU A 206 4.29 10.45 -6.85
C LEU A 206 2.97 11.14 -7.21
N LYS A 207 2.76 11.43 -8.49
CA LYS A 207 1.49 11.91 -9.04
C LYS A 207 0.97 10.91 -10.09
N VAL A 208 -0.31 10.55 -10.00
CA VAL A 208 -1.01 9.75 -11.00
C VAL A 208 -1.67 10.70 -11.98
N LEU A 209 -1.38 10.55 -13.26
CA LEU A 209 -1.95 11.34 -14.35
C LEU A 209 -3.00 10.53 -15.08
N ASP A 210 -4.24 10.99 -15.07
CA ASP A 210 -5.31 10.41 -15.87
C ASP A 210 -5.10 10.79 -17.34
N ILE A 211 -4.80 9.81 -18.17
CA ILE A 211 -4.64 9.95 -19.61
C ILE A 211 -5.86 9.42 -20.38
N ARG A 212 -6.96 9.17 -19.67
CA ARG A 212 -8.26 8.73 -20.19
C ARG A 212 -8.14 7.44 -21.00
N LEU A 213 -7.54 6.41 -20.40
CA LEU A 213 -7.60 5.06 -20.95
C LEU A 213 -8.99 4.47 -20.75
N SER A 214 -9.34 3.46 -21.55
CA SER A 214 -10.67 2.87 -21.57
C SER A 214 -11.21 2.48 -20.20
N PRO A 215 -12.25 3.16 -19.68
CA PRO A 215 -12.85 2.79 -18.39
C PRO A 215 -13.53 1.43 -18.46
N GLU A 216 -14.03 1.02 -19.63
CA GLU A 216 -14.65 -0.29 -19.84
C GLU A 216 -13.63 -1.42 -19.63
N TYR A 217 -12.45 -1.32 -20.24
CA TYR A 217 -11.38 -2.30 -20.02
C TYR A 217 -10.95 -2.34 -18.56
N ILE A 218 -10.74 -1.15 -17.95
CA ILE A 218 -10.36 -1.05 -16.54
C ILE A 218 -11.40 -1.72 -15.63
N GLN A 219 -12.70 -1.53 -15.93
CA GLN A 219 -13.77 -2.11 -15.12
C GLN A 219 -13.88 -3.63 -15.28
N ASN A 220 -13.77 -4.14 -16.51
CA ASN A 220 -14.06 -5.53 -16.84
C ASN A 220 -12.86 -6.47 -16.70
N THR A 221 -11.63 -5.95 -16.72
CA THR A 221 -10.43 -6.79 -16.59
C THR A 221 -10.25 -7.26 -15.14
N ASP A 222 -10.12 -8.57 -14.95
CA ASP A 222 -9.75 -9.12 -13.64
C ASP A 222 -8.33 -8.71 -13.25
N CYS A 223 -8.14 -8.39 -11.98
CA CYS A 223 -6.89 -7.88 -11.48
C CYS A 223 -6.56 -8.42 -10.10
N ARG A 224 -5.39 -9.01 -9.97
CA ARG A 224 -4.90 -9.58 -8.70
C ARG A 224 -4.72 -8.51 -7.61
N TYR A 225 -4.37 -7.27 -7.99
CA TYR A 225 -3.99 -6.21 -7.08
C TYR A 225 -4.93 -5.02 -7.18
N ARG A 226 -5.36 -4.49 -6.04
CA ARG A 226 -6.25 -3.34 -5.96
C ARG A 226 -5.87 -2.43 -4.80
N ILE A 227 -5.91 -1.11 -5.01
CA ILE A 227 -5.90 -0.12 -3.93
C ILE A 227 -7.36 0.18 -3.59
N LEU A 228 -7.71 0.10 -2.32
CA LEU A 228 -9.03 0.48 -1.83
C LEU A 228 -9.16 2.00 -1.81
N GLU A 229 -10.24 2.49 -2.35
CA GLU A 229 -10.61 3.90 -2.38
C GLU A 229 -11.84 4.14 -1.50
N GLU A 230 -12.12 5.39 -1.18
CA GLU A 230 -13.23 5.77 -0.31
C GLU A 230 -14.56 5.17 -0.77
N ASN A 231 -14.83 5.22 -2.08
CA ASN A 231 -16.07 4.68 -2.65
C ASN A 231 -16.17 3.15 -2.51
N ASP A 232 -15.05 2.42 -2.56
CA ASP A 232 -15.05 0.97 -2.34
C ASP A 232 -15.52 0.64 -0.92
N ILE A 233 -15.09 1.45 0.06
CA ILE A 233 -15.44 1.25 1.46
C ILE A 233 -16.87 1.70 1.74
N ARG A 234 -17.30 2.85 1.20
CA ARG A 234 -18.71 3.29 1.31
C ARG A 234 -19.66 2.24 0.77
N GLY A 235 -19.32 1.61 -0.35
CA GLY A 235 -20.15 0.58 -0.98
C GLY A 235 -20.34 -0.71 -0.17
N ILE A 236 -19.45 -1.00 0.79
CA ILE A 236 -19.56 -2.18 1.67
C ILE A 236 -19.98 -1.84 3.09
N MET A 237 -19.94 -0.57 3.50
CA MET A 237 -20.45 -0.14 4.80
C MET A 237 -21.97 -0.22 4.85
N ARG A 238 -22.48 -0.69 5.99
CA ARG A 238 -23.93 -0.79 6.24
C ARG A 238 -24.36 0.35 7.15
N PRO A 239 -25.36 1.14 6.77
CA PRO A 239 -25.92 2.15 7.66
C PRO A 239 -26.46 1.50 8.94
N ARG A 240 -26.41 2.24 10.03
CA ARG A 240 -26.97 1.77 11.29
C ARG A 240 -28.48 1.95 11.26
N ASP A 241 -29.21 0.87 11.57
CA ASP A 241 -30.66 0.90 11.67
C ASP A 241 -31.10 1.78 12.86
N ASP A 242 -32.15 2.59 12.70
CA ASP A 242 -32.69 3.45 13.75
C ASP A 242 -33.19 2.66 14.96
N PHE A 243 -33.63 1.42 14.76
CA PHE A 243 -34.08 0.52 15.83
C PHE A 243 -32.98 -0.41 16.35
N ALA A 244 -31.72 -0.16 15.94
CA ALA A 244 -30.61 -0.97 16.43
C ALA A 244 -30.46 -0.86 17.96
N HIS A 245 -30.22 -1.98 18.59
CA HIS A 245 -29.97 -2.07 20.04
C HIS A 245 -28.66 -2.83 20.31
N LYS A 246 -28.18 -2.79 21.56
CA LYS A 246 -26.90 -3.44 21.91
C LYS A 246 -26.79 -4.92 21.53
N GLY A 247 -27.90 -5.64 21.45
CA GLY A 247 -27.92 -7.05 21.03
C GLY A 247 -27.75 -7.22 19.52
N SER A 248 -28.40 -6.34 18.70
CA SER A 248 -28.30 -6.40 17.24
C SER A 248 -26.94 -5.92 16.70
N MET A 249 -26.21 -5.15 17.51
CA MET A 249 -24.87 -4.65 17.15
C MET A 249 -23.75 -5.60 17.55
N GLY A 250 -24.09 -6.82 18.00
CA GLY A 250 -23.15 -7.89 18.28
C GLY A 250 -22.43 -7.79 19.62
N HIS A 251 -21.85 -8.92 20.02
CA HIS A 251 -21.08 -9.07 21.25
C HIS A 251 -19.67 -9.55 20.90
N ALA A 252 -18.68 -8.72 21.08
CA ALA A 252 -17.26 -9.04 20.84
C ALA A 252 -16.62 -9.60 22.13
N LEU A 253 -15.79 -10.64 21.99
CA LEU A 253 -14.86 -11.08 23.02
C LEU A 253 -13.44 -10.64 22.63
N LEU A 254 -12.70 -10.06 23.56
CA LEU A 254 -11.28 -9.78 23.44
C LEU A 254 -10.51 -10.57 24.50
N ILE A 255 -9.56 -11.39 24.09
CA ILE A 255 -8.62 -12.08 24.98
C ILE A 255 -7.28 -11.36 24.83
N ALA A 256 -6.97 -10.49 25.78
CA ALA A 256 -5.86 -9.55 25.67
C ALA A 256 -5.28 -9.13 27.02
N GLY A 257 -4.02 -8.75 27.00
CA GLY A 257 -3.30 -8.26 28.17
C GLY A 257 -2.74 -9.39 29.06
N SER A 258 -1.58 -9.11 29.63
CA SER A 258 -0.92 -9.86 30.70
C SER A 258 -0.43 -8.87 31.76
N TYR A 259 0.16 -9.35 32.83
CA TYR A 259 0.76 -8.47 33.84
C TYR A 259 1.83 -7.55 33.20
N GLY A 260 1.64 -6.25 33.33
CA GLY A 260 2.48 -5.23 32.68
C GLY A 260 2.04 -4.83 31.28
N MET A 261 1.06 -5.54 30.65
CA MET A 261 0.58 -5.29 29.30
C MET A 261 -0.93 -4.96 29.23
N ALA A 262 -1.50 -4.48 30.32
CA ALA A 262 -2.93 -4.07 30.36
C ALA A 262 -3.27 -2.95 29.35
N GLY A 263 -2.29 -2.13 28.96
CA GLY A 263 -2.46 -1.09 27.94
C GLY A 263 -2.94 -1.62 26.59
N ALA A 264 -2.46 -2.78 26.16
CA ALA A 264 -2.87 -3.41 24.90
C ALA A 264 -4.37 -3.81 24.94
N SER A 265 -4.84 -4.41 26.06
CA SER A 265 -6.25 -4.74 26.22
C SER A 265 -7.15 -3.49 26.30
N ILE A 266 -6.68 -2.40 26.94
CA ILE A 266 -7.40 -1.12 26.99
C ILE A 266 -7.58 -0.53 25.59
N LEU A 267 -6.50 -0.47 24.80
CA LEU A 267 -6.54 0.10 23.45
C LEU A 267 -7.44 -0.70 22.52
N ALA A 268 -7.30 -2.03 22.49
CA ALA A 268 -8.16 -2.91 21.70
C ALA A 268 -9.64 -2.78 22.10
N THR A 269 -9.93 -2.71 23.41
CA THR A 269 -11.30 -2.61 23.92
C THR A 269 -11.95 -1.28 23.56
N LYS A 270 -11.25 -0.16 23.79
CA LYS A 270 -11.74 1.17 23.40
C LYS A 270 -11.99 1.27 21.90
N ALA A 271 -11.07 0.73 21.09
CA ALA A 271 -11.23 0.69 19.64
C ALA A 271 -12.43 -0.15 19.21
N CYS A 272 -12.65 -1.31 19.84
CA CYS A 272 -13.79 -2.18 19.59
C CYS A 272 -15.12 -1.48 19.89
N LEU A 273 -15.22 -0.79 21.02
CA LEU A 273 -16.40 0.02 21.39
C LEU A 273 -16.61 1.16 20.37
N ARG A 274 -15.56 1.91 20.03
CA ARG A 274 -15.62 3.02 19.06
C ARG A 274 -15.96 2.58 17.64
N ALA A 275 -15.62 1.33 17.28
CA ALA A 275 -16.01 0.73 16.00
C ALA A 275 -17.46 0.19 15.99
N GLY A 276 -18.20 0.37 17.08
CA GLY A 276 -19.65 0.21 17.14
C GLY A 276 -20.14 -1.17 17.54
N ALA A 277 -19.31 -2.02 18.18
CA ALA A 277 -19.78 -3.24 18.82
C ALA A 277 -20.80 -2.92 19.92
N GLY A 278 -21.89 -3.67 19.96
CA GLY A 278 -22.99 -3.43 20.92
C GLY A 278 -22.64 -3.78 22.36
N LYS A 279 -21.82 -4.82 22.53
CA LYS A 279 -21.22 -5.25 23.80
C LYS A 279 -19.80 -5.72 23.56
N VAL A 280 -18.93 -5.45 24.51
CA VAL A 280 -17.56 -5.94 24.51
C VAL A 280 -17.25 -6.60 25.85
N THR A 281 -16.83 -7.87 25.81
CA THR A 281 -16.26 -8.57 26.95
C THR A 281 -14.76 -8.67 26.77
N VAL A 282 -14.01 -8.39 27.81
CA VAL A 282 -12.57 -8.55 27.84
C VAL A 282 -12.22 -9.67 28.83
N HIS A 283 -11.55 -10.70 28.32
CA HIS A 283 -10.95 -11.72 29.15
C HIS A 283 -9.46 -11.40 29.36
N SER A 284 -9.10 -11.19 30.61
CA SER A 284 -7.72 -10.83 30.99
C SER A 284 -7.37 -11.33 32.41
N PRO A 285 -6.08 -11.38 32.78
CA PRO A 285 -5.66 -11.79 34.11
C PRO A 285 -6.31 -10.98 35.24
N LYS A 286 -6.49 -11.57 36.41
CA LYS A 286 -7.15 -10.95 37.56
C LYS A 286 -6.55 -9.59 37.93
N ARG A 287 -5.22 -9.44 37.85
CA ARG A 287 -4.55 -8.16 38.18
C ARG A 287 -4.92 -6.99 37.25
N ASN A 288 -5.51 -7.27 36.09
CA ASN A 288 -5.98 -6.23 35.19
C ASN A 288 -7.38 -5.73 35.53
N TYR A 289 -8.09 -6.34 36.49
CA TYR A 289 -9.50 -6.04 36.78
C TYR A 289 -9.73 -4.54 37.05
N ASP A 290 -9.11 -3.99 38.10
CA ASP A 290 -9.29 -2.59 38.46
C ASP A 290 -8.86 -1.64 37.35
N ILE A 291 -7.76 -1.98 36.68
CA ILE A 291 -7.21 -1.19 35.58
C ILE A 291 -8.24 -1.10 34.45
N MET A 292 -8.85 -2.23 34.08
CA MET A 292 -9.84 -2.29 32.99
C MET A 292 -11.16 -1.59 33.39
N GLN A 293 -11.67 -1.83 34.60
CA GLN A 293 -12.89 -1.19 35.09
C GLN A 293 -12.79 0.33 35.19
N ILE A 294 -11.62 0.85 35.55
CA ILE A 294 -11.35 2.29 35.61
C ILE A 294 -11.18 2.87 34.21
N SER A 295 -10.44 2.17 33.33
CA SER A 295 -10.05 2.70 32.01
C SER A 295 -11.14 2.58 30.96
N VAL A 296 -11.99 1.53 31.04
CA VAL A 296 -13.03 1.21 30.05
C VAL A 296 -14.30 0.70 30.77
N PRO A 297 -15.02 1.58 31.48
CA PRO A 297 -16.20 1.17 32.27
C PRO A 297 -17.35 0.59 31.43
N GLU A 298 -17.36 0.84 30.11
CA GLU A 298 -18.37 0.29 29.19
C GLU A 298 -18.14 -1.20 28.86
N ALA A 299 -16.94 -1.74 29.13
CA ALA A 299 -16.62 -3.13 28.85
C ALA A 299 -16.98 -4.07 30.02
N ILE A 300 -17.42 -5.28 29.66
CA ILE A 300 -17.62 -6.36 30.62
C ILE A 300 -16.29 -7.03 30.87
N GLN A 301 -15.88 -7.13 32.13
CA GLN A 301 -14.63 -7.81 32.49
C GLN A 301 -14.90 -9.25 32.87
N GLN A 302 -14.24 -10.20 32.20
CA GLN A 302 -14.14 -11.60 32.56
C GLN A 302 -12.72 -11.92 32.99
N MET A 303 -12.55 -12.40 34.21
CA MET A 303 -11.21 -12.64 34.76
C MET A 303 -10.74 -14.07 34.44
N ASP A 304 -9.48 -14.17 34.00
CA ASP A 304 -8.77 -15.44 33.97
C ASP A 304 -8.58 -15.99 35.39
N PRO A 305 -8.56 -17.29 35.64
CA PRO A 305 -8.23 -17.87 36.95
C PRO A 305 -6.85 -17.46 37.47
N GLU A 306 -5.89 -17.23 36.55
CA GLU A 306 -4.55 -16.80 36.88
C GLU A 306 -4.43 -15.29 37.11
N GLU A 307 -3.47 -14.90 37.97
CA GLU A 307 -3.24 -13.51 38.36
C GLU A 307 -2.60 -12.68 37.26
N THR A 308 -1.73 -13.28 36.43
CA THR A 308 -0.78 -12.53 35.60
C THR A 308 -0.80 -12.84 34.12
N LEU A 309 -1.45 -13.92 33.70
CA LEU A 309 -1.42 -14.40 32.31
C LEU A 309 -2.75 -15.05 31.91
N PHE A 310 -2.94 -15.23 30.60
CA PHE A 310 -4.02 -16.04 30.05
C PHE A 310 -3.71 -17.50 30.18
N SER A 311 -4.58 -18.26 30.88
CA SER A 311 -4.34 -19.65 31.22
C SER A 311 -5.48 -20.61 30.86
N HIS A 312 -6.70 -20.12 30.73
CA HIS A 312 -7.87 -20.97 30.51
C HIS A 312 -8.73 -20.46 29.34
N PRO A 313 -9.06 -21.38 28.38
CA PRO A 313 -9.97 -21.04 27.28
C PRO A 313 -11.36 -20.66 27.78
N VAL A 314 -11.95 -19.69 27.08
CA VAL A 314 -13.31 -19.16 27.33
C VAL A 314 -14.28 -19.80 26.35
N ASP A 315 -15.51 -20.05 26.80
CA ASP A 315 -16.60 -20.44 25.91
C ASP A 315 -16.96 -19.27 24.98
N THR A 316 -17.02 -19.55 23.68
CA THR A 316 -17.28 -18.54 22.65
C THR A 316 -18.72 -18.52 22.13
N GLU A 317 -19.59 -19.45 22.57
CA GLU A 317 -21.00 -19.52 22.14
C GLU A 317 -21.76 -18.20 22.30
N PRO A 318 -21.60 -17.41 23.40
CA PRO A 318 -22.30 -16.15 23.58
C PRO A 318 -21.79 -14.99 22.72
N TYR A 319 -20.70 -15.17 21.98
CA TYR A 319 -20.02 -14.10 21.28
C TYR A 319 -20.15 -14.22 19.77
N ASN A 320 -20.19 -13.05 19.10
CA ASN A 320 -20.28 -12.99 17.64
C ASN A 320 -18.92 -12.90 16.96
N ALA A 321 -17.88 -12.53 17.71
CA ALA A 321 -16.49 -12.52 17.22
C ALA A 321 -15.50 -12.56 18.38
N LEU A 322 -14.31 -13.09 18.13
CA LEU A 322 -13.19 -13.15 19.05
C LEU A 322 -11.97 -12.45 18.46
N GLY A 323 -11.38 -11.51 19.20
CA GLY A 323 -10.04 -10.98 18.96
C GLY A 323 -9.08 -11.47 20.04
N ILE A 324 -7.93 -12.03 19.63
CA ILE A 324 -6.97 -12.60 20.58
C ILE A 324 -5.54 -12.23 20.20
N GLY A 325 -4.74 -11.88 21.20
CA GLY A 325 -3.30 -11.70 20.99
C GLY A 325 -2.66 -10.45 21.59
N PRO A 326 -3.31 -9.28 21.56
CA PRO A 326 -2.69 -8.05 22.08
C PRO A 326 -2.20 -8.22 23.52
N GLY A 327 -0.88 -8.12 23.75
CA GLY A 327 -0.27 -8.15 25.06
C GLY A 327 -0.43 -9.45 25.87
N LEU A 328 -0.63 -10.61 25.24
CA LEU A 328 -0.79 -11.89 25.94
C LEU A 328 0.51 -12.41 26.57
N GLY A 329 1.66 -12.00 26.03
CA GLY A 329 2.94 -12.62 26.33
C GLY A 329 3.11 -13.97 25.64
N SER A 330 4.29 -14.59 25.80
CA SER A 330 4.68 -15.84 25.14
C SER A 330 4.97 -16.99 26.10
N ASN A 331 4.34 -16.98 27.28
CA ASN A 331 4.48 -18.06 28.26
C ASN A 331 3.89 -19.36 27.73
N GLU A 332 4.47 -20.52 28.07
CA GLU A 332 4.00 -21.82 27.61
C GLU A 332 2.57 -22.13 28.06
N THR A 333 2.17 -21.73 29.26
CA THR A 333 0.78 -21.87 29.73
C THR A 333 -0.17 -21.08 28.82
N THR A 334 0.22 -19.85 28.47
CA THR A 334 -0.55 -19.03 27.52
C THR A 334 -0.59 -19.67 26.12
N ALA A 335 0.49 -20.28 25.67
CA ALA A 335 0.53 -20.96 24.39
C ALA A 335 -0.44 -22.17 24.34
N ILE A 336 -0.47 -23.00 25.38
CA ILE A 336 -1.41 -24.12 25.49
C ILE A 336 -2.86 -23.60 25.54
N ALA A 337 -3.14 -22.57 26.32
CA ALA A 337 -4.46 -21.96 26.41
C ALA A 337 -4.90 -21.36 25.08
N LEU A 338 -3.99 -20.69 24.35
CA LEU A 338 -4.25 -20.11 23.03
C LEU A 338 -4.71 -21.17 22.02
N ILE A 339 -3.96 -22.25 21.86
CA ILE A 339 -4.34 -23.27 20.86
C ILE A 339 -5.64 -23.99 21.26
N ALA A 340 -5.87 -24.19 22.56
CA ALA A 340 -7.11 -24.73 23.05
C ALA A 340 -8.28 -23.77 22.80
N GLN A 341 -8.08 -22.45 22.96
CA GLN A 341 -9.05 -21.41 22.62
C GLN A 341 -9.39 -21.42 21.13
N ILE A 342 -8.38 -21.41 20.25
CA ILE A 342 -8.59 -21.40 18.79
C ILE A 342 -9.41 -22.61 18.36
N ARG A 343 -9.11 -23.80 18.86
CA ARG A 343 -9.84 -25.05 18.56
C ARG A 343 -11.30 -25.05 19.01
N ARG A 344 -11.60 -24.34 20.10
CA ARG A 344 -12.95 -24.27 20.67
C ARG A 344 -13.78 -23.12 20.11
N SER A 345 -13.16 -22.19 19.42
CA SER A 345 -13.85 -21.00 18.90
C SER A 345 -14.87 -21.39 17.83
N THR A 346 -16.11 -20.96 18.04
CA THR A 346 -17.26 -21.17 17.14
C THR A 346 -17.63 -19.92 16.37
N CYS A 347 -17.00 -18.78 16.68
CA CYS A 347 -17.24 -17.48 16.05
C CYS A 347 -16.02 -17.03 15.23
N PRO A 348 -16.19 -16.05 14.32
CA PRO A 348 -15.10 -15.44 13.56
C PRO A 348 -13.96 -14.97 14.48
N LEU A 349 -12.72 -15.14 14.03
CA LEU A 349 -11.53 -15.02 14.85
C LEU A 349 -10.50 -14.07 14.22
N VAL A 350 -10.00 -13.12 15.02
CA VAL A 350 -8.83 -12.27 14.70
C VAL A 350 -7.67 -12.66 15.61
N ILE A 351 -6.53 -12.96 15.03
CA ILE A 351 -5.29 -13.33 15.73
C ILE A 351 -4.22 -12.28 15.44
N ASP A 352 -3.68 -11.65 16.47
CA ASP A 352 -2.67 -10.59 16.33
C ASP A 352 -1.52 -10.76 17.34
N ALA A 353 -0.46 -10.02 17.17
CA ALA A 353 0.62 -9.77 18.12
C ALA A 353 1.20 -11.06 18.74
N ASP A 354 1.14 -11.20 20.08
CA ASP A 354 1.73 -12.34 20.77
C ASP A 354 1.12 -13.68 20.39
N ALA A 355 -0.15 -13.72 20.00
CA ALA A 355 -0.75 -14.94 19.50
C ALA A 355 -0.11 -15.38 18.16
N ILE A 356 0.25 -14.44 17.27
CA ILE A 356 1.02 -14.73 16.05
C ILE A 356 2.43 -15.23 16.42
N ASN A 357 3.07 -14.62 17.41
CA ASN A 357 4.39 -15.03 17.87
C ASN A 357 4.39 -16.46 18.43
N ILE A 358 3.36 -16.81 19.20
CA ILE A 358 3.17 -18.18 19.73
C ILE A 358 2.97 -19.18 18.58
N LEU A 359 2.10 -18.88 17.61
CA LEU A 359 1.89 -19.73 16.43
C LEU A 359 3.19 -19.90 15.61
N SER A 360 3.99 -18.86 15.50
CA SER A 360 5.29 -18.92 14.82
C SER A 360 6.29 -19.86 15.50
N SER A 361 6.25 -19.95 16.84
CA SER A 361 7.07 -20.87 17.63
C SER A 361 6.55 -22.32 17.59
N HIS A 362 5.25 -22.49 17.35
CA HIS A 362 4.57 -23.79 17.35
C HIS A 362 3.93 -24.08 15.99
N ARG A 363 4.72 -24.08 14.93
CA ARG A 363 4.23 -24.14 13.53
C ARG A 363 3.29 -25.29 13.21
N ALA A 364 3.45 -26.43 13.85
CA ALA A 364 2.56 -27.57 13.68
C ALA A 364 1.10 -27.23 14.02
N TRP A 365 0.88 -26.24 14.89
CA TRP A 365 -0.48 -25.79 15.25
C TRP A 365 -1.17 -24.99 14.14
N MET A 366 -0.42 -24.43 13.19
CA MET A 366 -1.00 -23.73 12.07
C MET A 366 -1.89 -24.61 11.19
N GLN A 367 -1.65 -25.94 11.17
CA GLN A 367 -2.50 -26.89 10.46
C GLN A 367 -3.87 -27.09 11.14
N GLN A 368 -4.03 -26.60 12.35
CA GLN A 368 -5.23 -26.74 13.18
C GLN A 368 -6.07 -25.47 13.23
N LEU A 369 -5.62 -24.44 12.53
CA LEU A 369 -6.35 -23.17 12.45
C LEU A 369 -7.64 -23.37 11.65
N PRO A 370 -8.77 -22.82 12.13
CA PRO A 370 -10.00 -22.82 11.33
C PRO A 370 -9.83 -21.99 10.06
N LYS A 371 -10.65 -22.26 9.07
CA LYS A 371 -10.72 -21.43 7.86
C LYS A 371 -11.30 -20.05 8.19
N ASP A 372 -11.09 -19.11 7.28
CA ASP A 372 -11.65 -17.76 7.33
C ASP A 372 -11.22 -16.92 8.53
N ILE A 373 -10.17 -17.35 9.26
CA ILE A 373 -9.58 -16.53 10.31
C ILE A 373 -8.83 -15.33 9.71
N ILE A 374 -8.68 -14.30 10.52
CA ILE A 374 -7.91 -13.12 10.18
C ILE A 374 -6.61 -13.13 10.99
N LEU A 375 -5.48 -13.02 10.31
CA LEU A 375 -4.16 -12.81 10.91
C LEU A 375 -3.67 -11.41 10.53
N THR A 376 -3.17 -10.65 11.51
CA THR A 376 -2.76 -9.26 11.28
C THR A 376 -1.27 -9.02 11.56
N PRO A 377 -0.34 -9.75 10.90
CA PRO A 377 1.08 -9.66 11.19
C PRO A 377 1.68 -8.33 10.73
N HIS A 378 2.60 -7.79 11.52
CA HIS A 378 3.58 -6.83 11.00
C HIS A 378 4.71 -7.58 10.25
N PRO A 379 5.61 -6.89 9.48
CA PRO A 379 6.61 -7.55 8.63
C PRO A 379 7.44 -8.63 9.32
N LYS A 380 7.92 -8.38 10.55
CA LYS A 380 8.74 -9.33 11.31
C LYS A 380 7.92 -10.52 11.85
N GLU A 381 6.65 -10.31 12.21
CA GLU A 381 5.74 -11.39 12.61
C GLU A 381 5.44 -12.32 11.43
N LEU A 382 5.22 -11.74 10.23
CA LEU A 382 5.02 -12.54 9.04
C LEU A 382 6.26 -13.39 8.70
N ASP A 383 7.45 -12.80 8.73
CA ASP A 383 8.69 -13.53 8.46
C ASP A 383 8.88 -14.70 9.45
N ARG A 384 8.55 -14.52 10.74
CA ARG A 384 8.55 -15.60 11.75
C ARG A 384 7.51 -16.66 11.44
N LEU A 385 6.28 -16.26 11.10
CA LEU A 385 5.17 -17.16 10.77
C LEU A 385 5.47 -17.97 9.50
N ALA A 386 6.04 -17.33 8.47
CA ALA A 386 6.50 -17.98 7.25
C ALA A 386 7.77 -18.86 7.45
N GLY A 387 8.56 -18.56 8.48
CA GLY A 387 9.77 -19.27 8.88
C GLY A 387 11.00 -18.97 8.07
N THR A 388 10.96 -17.94 7.30
CA THR A 388 12.07 -17.45 6.49
C THR A 388 12.02 -15.93 6.44
N THR A 389 13.17 -15.29 6.61
CA THR A 389 13.29 -13.85 6.45
C THR A 389 13.13 -13.48 4.98
N SER A 390 12.36 -12.45 4.69
CA SER A 390 12.19 -11.92 3.34
C SER A 390 13.30 -10.92 3.02
N SER A 391 13.84 -10.98 1.80
CA SER A 391 14.90 -10.08 1.32
C SER A 391 14.36 -8.69 0.95
N CYS A 392 13.08 -8.60 0.57
CA CYS A 392 12.41 -7.37 0.16
C CYS A 392 10.91 -7.41 0.45
N CYS A 393 10.24 -6.25 0.27
CA CYS A 393 8.80 -6.13 0.49
C CYS A 393 7.97 -6.97 -0.49
N TYR A 394 8.41 -7.11 -1.73
CA TYR A 394 7.69 -7.94 -2.71
C TYR A 394 7.71 -9.42 -2.32
N GLU A 395 8.86 -9.97 -1.97
CA GLU A 395 8.98 -11.36 -1.49
C GLU A 395 8.10 -11.60 -0.25
N ARG A 396 8.08 -10.63 0.68
CA ARG A 396 7.22 -10.71 1.87
C ARG A 396 5.74 -10.70 1.51
N LEU A 397 5.32 -9.87 0.57
CA LEU A 397 3.95 -9.83 0.08
C LEU A 397 3.53 -11.17 -0.55
N MET A 398 4.41 -11.78 -1.35
CA MET A 398 4.13 -13.09 -1.95
C MET A 398 4.03 -14.20 -0.90
N LYS A 399 4.90 -14.21 0.12
CA LYS A 399 4.79 -15.14 1.26
C LYS A 399 3.49 -14.97 2.03
N ALA A 400 3.01 -13.71 2.21
CA ALA A 400 1.71 -13.46 2.83
C ALA A 400 0.56 -14.02 1.99
N SER A 401 0.61 -13.84 0.67
CA SER A 401 -0.39 -14.41 -0.25
C SER A 401 -0.39 -15.94 -0.24
N GLU A 402 0.78 -16.57 -0.36
CA GLU A 402 0.92 -18.03 -0.29
C GLU A 402 0.41 -18.59 1.05
N LEU A 403 0.67 -17.88 2.14
CA LEU A 403 0.20 -18.28 3.46
C LEU A 403 -1.32 -18.17 3.57
N ALA A 404 -1.92 -17.10 3.00
CA ALA A 404 -3.37 -16.90 2.95
C ALA A 404 -4.06 -18.03 2.16
N GLU A 405 -3.54 -18.37 0.99
CA GLU A 405 -4.03 -19.46 0.14
C GLU A 405 -3.92 -20.82 0.85
N ARG A 406 -2.74 -21.12 1.43
CA ARG A 406 -2.47 -22.40 2.11
C ARG A 406 -3.31 -22.60 3.35
N LEU A 407 -3.50 -21.56 4.17
CA LEU A 407 -4.28 -21.64 5.41
C LEU A 407 -5.78 -21.41 5.18
N GLN A 408 -6.18 -21.00 3.98
CA GLN A 408 -7.54 -20.53 3.68
C GLN A 408 -7.97 -19.45 4.69
N ALA A 409 -7.06 -18.47 4.93
CA ALA A 409 -7.17 -17.40 5.90
C ALA A 409 -6.94 -16.03 5.27
N TYR A 410 -7.37 -14.99 5.93
CA TYR A 410 -7.11 -13.60 5.54
C TYR A 410 -5.85 -13.12 6.25
N ILE A 411 -4.83 -12.69 5.49
CA ILE A 411 -3.58 -12.17 6.05
C ILE A 411 -3.52 -10.66 5.79
N LEU A 412 -3.66 -9.86 6.84
CA LEU A 412 -3.52 -8.42 6.77
C LEU A 412 -2.08 -8.05 7.17
N LEU A 413 -1.19 -7.96 6.18
CA LEU A 413 0.19 -7.53 6.36
C LEU A 413 0.25 -6.02 6.62
N LYS A 414 0.63 -5.64 7.84
CA LYS A 414 0.70 -4.23 8.26
C LYS A 414 1.86 -3.49 7.60
N GLY A 415 1.62 -2.26 7.12
CA GLY A 415 2.59 -1.38 6.49
C GLY A 415 1.98 -0.04 6.09
N HIS A 416 2.73 0.82 5.40
CA HIS A 416 2.18 2.10 4.88
C HIS A 416 1.00 1.82 3.93
N TYR A 417 1.19 0.94 2.95
CA TYR A 417 0.12 0.34 2.17
C TYR A 417 -0.14 -1.05 2.77
N SER A 418 -0.91 -1.11 3.88
CA SER A 418 -1.28 -2.41 4.47
C SER A 418 -1.94 -3.28 3.40
N ALA A 419 -1.53 -4.54 3.29
CA ALA A 419 -1.97 -5.45 2.25
C ALA A 419 -2.83 -6.57 2.84
N LEU A 420 -4.08 -6.66 2.42
CA LEU A 420 -4.97 -7.77 2.74
C LEU A 420 -4.83 -8.84 1.65
N CYS A 421 -4.16 -9.92 1.97
CA CYS A 421 -4.06 -11.11 1.12
C CYS A 421 -5.26 -12.03 1.38
N LEU A 422 -6.01 -12.35 0.33
CA LEU A 422 -7.20 -13.17 0.38
C LEU A 422 -6.88 -14.63 0.04
N PRO A 423 -7.68 -15.59 0.50
CA PRO A 423 -7.49 -17.03 0.18
C PRO A 423 -7.52 -17.38 -1.31
N ASN A 424 -8.12 -16.52 -2.14
CA ASN A 424 -8.20 -16.69 -3.60
C ASN A 424 -7.04 -16.06 -4.37
N GLY A 425 -6.00 -15.58 -3.67
CA GLY A 425 -4.81 -14.98 -4.25
C GLY A 425 -4.92 -13.50 -4.62
N HIS A 426 -6.08 -12.86 -4.47
CA HIS A 426 -6.23 -11.41 -4.63
C HIS A 426 -5.63 -10.66 -3.44
N ILE A 427 -5.15 -9.44 -3.71
CA ILE A 427 -4.51 -8.58 -2.70
C ILE A 427 -5.10 -7.17 -2.78
N ASP A 428 -5.69 -6.71 -1.66
CA ASP A 428 -6.21 -5.37 -1.51
C ASP A 428 -5.25 -4.52 -0.67
N PHE A 429 -4.82 -3.38 -1.21
CA PHE A 429 -3.95 -2.42 -0.50
C PHE A 429 -4.77 -1.29 0.10
N ASN A 430 -4.43 -0.90 1.32
CA ASN A 430 -4.99 0.27 1.97
C ASN A 430 -4.41 1.57 1.37
N SER A 431 -5.23 2.61 1.22
CA SER A 431 -4.80 3.92 0.73
C SER A 431 -4.68 4.98 1.82
N THR A 432 -5.11 4.68 3.04
CA THR A 432 -5.11 5.60 4.18
C THR A 432 -4.02 5.27 5.18
N GLY A 433 -3.68 6.23 6.02
CA GLY A 433 -2.66 6.10 7.05
C GLY A 433 -1.37 6.85 6.71
N ASN A 434 -0.63 7.18 7.75
CA ASN A 434 0.60 7.97 7.64
C ASN A 434 1.68 7.47 8.61
N SER A 435 2.89 8.01 8.47
CA SER A 435 4.06 7.60 9.27
C SER A 435 3.93 7.91 10.77
N GLY A 436 3.08 8.85 11.19
CA GLY A 436 2.82 9.14 12.59
C GLY A 436 2.16 7.96 13.33
N MET A 437 1.49 7.06 12.59
CA MET A 437 0.87 5.85 13.15
C MET A 437 1.89 4.76 13.52
N ALA A 438 3.18 4.96 13.26
CA ALA A 438 4.26 4.05 13.65
C ALA A 438 4.58 4.18 15.15
N THR A 439 3.57 3.93 15.98
CA THR A 439 3.60 4.00 17.45
C THR A 439 3.09 2.71 18.08
N ALA A 440 3.55 2.42 19.30
CA ALA A 440 3.08 1.25 20.05
C ALA A 440 1.57 1.32 20.30
N GLY A 441 0.89 0.18 20.18
CA GLY A 441 -0.56 0.07 20.40
C GLY A 441 -1.42 0.33 19.15
N SER A 442 -0.86 0.86 18.06
CA SER A 442 -1.61 1.07 16.80
C SER A 442 -2.18 -0.25 16.24
N GLY A 443 -1.43 -1.35 16.35
CA GLY A 443 -1.90 -2.70 15.98
C GLY A 443 -3.06 -3.17 16.86
N ASP A 444 -2.98 -2.94 18.17
CA ASP A 444 -4.03 -3.33 19.12
C ASP A 444 -5.36 -2.61 18.82
N VAL A 445 -5.28 -1.33 18.42
CA VAL A 445 -6.42 -0.55 17.92
C VAL A 445 -7.04 -1.21 16.69
N LEU A 446 -6.23 -1.60 15.71
CA LEU A 446 -6.70 -2.26 14.48
C LEU A 446 -7.41 -3.59 14.80
N THR A 447 -6.84 -4.39 15.70
CA THR A 447 -7.45 -5.65 16.16
C THR A 447 -8.83 -5.41 16.78
N GLY A 448 -8.95 -4.39 17.64
CA GLY A 448 -10.23 -3.99 18.22
C GLY A 448 -11.27 -3.58 17.17
N ILE A 449 -10.88 -2.79 16.18
CA ILE A 449 -11.77 -2.35 15.09
C ILE A 449 -12.27 -3.55 14.27
N ILE A 450 -11.37 -4.44 13.83
CA ILE A 450 -11.74 -5.60 13.00
C ILE A 450 -12.66 -6.54 13.80
N THR A 451 -12.35 -6.79 15.08
CA THR A 451 -13.18 -7.64 15.95
C THR A 451 -14.59 -7.06 16.12
N ALA A 452 -14.73 -5.74 16.27
CA ALA A 452 -16.02 -5.08 16.33
C ALA A 452 -16.83 -5.25 15.04
N LEU A 453 -16.20 -5.07 13.88
CA LEU A 453 -16.87 -5.21 12.59
C LEU A 453 -17.34 -6.66 12.36
N LEU A 454 -16.54 -7.65 12.71
CA LEU A 454 -16.96 -9.06 12.69
C LEU A 454 -18.14 -9.29 13.63
N ALA A 455 -18.09 -8.77 14.86
CA ALA A 455 -19.19 -8.91 15.82
C ALA A 455 -20.49 -8.26 15.32
N ARG A 456 -20.41 -7.20 14.54
CA ARG A 456 -21.53 -6.52 13.86
C ARG A 456 -22.06 -7.31 12.64
N GLY A 457 -21.48 -8.47 12.31
CA GLY A 457 -21.93 -9.35 11.24
C GLY A 457 -21.33 -9.04 9.85
N TYR A 458 -20.26 -8.25 9.77
CA TYR A 458 -19.49 -8.16 8.53
C TYR A 458 -18.72 -9.48 8.32
N ASP A 459 -18.60 -9.90 7.06
CA ASP A 459 -17.71 -11.02 6.71
C ASP A 459 -16.24 -10.61 6.87
N ALA A 460 -15.36 -11.59 6.92
CA ALA A 460 -13.94 -11.37 7.19
C ALA A 460 -13.28 -10.39 6.21
N PRO A 461 -13.44 -10.51 4.87
CA PRO A 461 -12.83 -9.56 3.95
C PRO A 461 -13.39 -8.14 4.09
N SER A 462 -14.71 -7.96 4.31
CA SER A 462 -15.31 -6.66 4.53
C SER A 462 -14.84 -6.02 5.84
N ALA A 463 -14.78 -6.80 6.93
CA ALA A 463 -14.27 -6.33 8.22
C ALA A 463 -12.79 -5.87 8.11
N CYS A 464 -11.95 -6.61 7.39
CA CYS A 464 -10.57 -6.21 7.13
C CYS A 464 -10.48 -4.93 6.30
N ARG A 465 -11.22 -4.84 5.18
CA ARG A 465 -11.19 -3.67 4.28
C ARG A 465 -11.65 -2.40 5.00
N ILE A 466 -12.81 -2.45 5.65
CA ILE A 466 -13.35 -1.33 6.43
C ILE A 466 -12.41 -1.00 7.58
N GLY A 467 -11.95 -2.02 8.32
CA GLY A 467 -11.12 -1.85 9.51
C GLY A 467 -9.79 -1.16 9.19
N MET A 468 -9.04 -1.65 8.20
CA MET A 468 -7.76 -1.04 7.84
C MET A 468 -7.91 0.36 7.24
N TYR A 469 -9.00 0.61 6.49
CA TYR A 469 -9.26 1.92 5.91
C TYR A 469 -9.62 2.95 6.98
N LEU A 470 -10.57 2.64 7.86
CA LEU A 470 -10.99 3.54 8.95
C LEU A 470 -9.86 3.78 9.96
N HIS A 471 -9.07 2.76 10.27
CA HIS A 471 -7.89 2.89 11.13
C HIS A 471 -6.89 3.89 10.54
N GLY A 472 -6.57 3.76 9.25
CA GLY A 472 -5.70 4.69 8.54
C GLY A 472 -6.29 6.09 8.43
N LEU A 473 -7.58 6.20 8.06
CA LEU A 473 -8.27 7.48 7.94
C LEU A 473 -8.33 8.23 9.29
N ALA A 474 -8.60 7.52 10.40
CA ALA A 474 -8.55 8.10 11.73
C ALA A 474 -7.15 8.65 12.06
N GLY A 475 -6.09 7.90 11.71
CA GLY A 475 -4.71 8.35 11.83
C GLY A 475 -4.39 9.57 10.96
N ASP A 476 -4.93 9.65 9.74
CA ASP A 476 -4.73 10.80 8.85
C ASP A 476 -5.43 12.06 9.38
N LEU A 477 -6.64 11.91 9.88
CA LEU A 477 -7.38 13.01 10.53
C LEU A 477 -6.68 13.48 11.80
N ALA A 478 -6.17 12.56 12.62
CA ALA A 478 -5.39 12.89 13.80
C ALA A 478 -4.08 13.62 13.45
N ALA A 479 -3.34 13.12 12.45
CA ALA A 479 -2.09 13.74 12.02
C ALA A 479 -2.28 15.15 11.43
N LYS A 480 -3.44 15.44 10.84
CA LYS A 480 -3.78 16.77 10.34
C LYS A 480 -3.93 17.78 11.48
N ASP A 481 -4.50 17.37 12.62
CA ASP A 481 -4.78 18.25 13.74
C ASP A 481 -3.59 18.31 14.75
N LEU A 482 -2.90 17.17 14.97
CA LEU A 482 -1.88 16.98 16.00
C LEU A 482 -0.44 16.93 15.46
N GLY A 483 -0.27 16.79 14.14
CA GLY A 483 1.01 16.48 13.53
C GLY A 483 1.37 14.99 13.63
N LYS A 484 2.37 14.55 12.85
CA LYS A 484 2.79 13.15 12.80
C LYS A 484 3.68 12.75 13.98
N GLU A 485 4.46 13.67 14.51
CA GLU A 485 5.47 13.40 15.54
C GLU A 485 4.86 13.13 16.92
N SER A 486 3.70 13.71 17.22
CA SER A 486 3.04 13.58 18.52
C SER A 486 1.89 12.56 18.54
N LEU A 487 1.61 11.93 17.41
CA LEU A 487 0.49 10.99 17.29
C LEU A 487 0.73 9.70 18.08
N ILE A 488 -0.22 9.32 18.92
CA ILE A 488 -0.22 8.06 19.67
C ILE A 488 -1.45 7.21 19.35
N ALA A 489 -1.44 5.94 19.72
CA ALA A 489 -2.54 5.00 19.45
C ALA A 489 -3.91 5.47 19.99
N GLY A 490 -3.90 6.16 21.15
CA GLY A 490 -5.11 6.76 21.72
C GLY A 490 -5.75 7.81 20.82
N ASP A 491 -4.96 8.56 20.07
CA ASP A 491 -5.48 9.56 19.12
C ASP A 491 -6.21 8.89 17.97
N ILE A 492 -5.70 7.77 17.45
CA ILE A 492 -6.40 7.00 16.41
C ILE A 492 -7.80 6.62 16.91
N ILE A 493 -7.92 6.14 18.16
CA ILE A 493 -9.24 5.81 18.79
C ILE A 493 -10.13 7.04 18.89
N ASN A 494 -9.56 8.17 19.31
CA ASN A 494 -10.32 9.42 19.48
C ASN A 494 -10.83 10.00 18.17
N TYR A 495 -10.14 9.71 17.05
CA TYR A 495 -10.51 10.17 15.71
C TYR A 495 -11.35 9.16 14.91
N LEU A 496 -11.53 7.91 15.41
CA LEU A 496 -12.45 6.95 14.77
C LEU A 496 -13.85 7.51 14.54
N PRO A 497 -14.50 8.24 15.49
CA PRO A 497 -15.82 8.83 15.23
C PRO A 497 -15.83 9.79 14.03
N LYS A 498 -14.79 10.62 13.87
CA LYS A 498 -14.66 11.51 12.70
C LYS A 498 -14.46 10.71 11.39
N ALA A 499 -13.73 9.60 11.45
CA ALA A 499 -13.54 8.72 10.30
C ALA A 499 -14.86 8.06 9.87
N PHE A 500 -15.68 7.59 10.81
CA PHE A 500 -17.02 7.07 10.51
C PHE A 500 -17.93 8.14 9.91
N LEU A 501 -18.03 9.32 10.53
CA LEU A 501 -18.84 10.44 10.02
C LEU A 501 -18.49 10.79 8.58
N ARG A 502 -17.18 10.87 8.25
CA ARG A 502 -16.75 11.13 6.89
C ARG A 502 -17.22 10.06 5.90
N MET A 503 -17.45 8.84 6.33
CA MET A 503 -17.93 7.76 5.46
C MET A 503 -19.47 7.76 5.31
N GLU A 504 -20.20 8.45 6.20
CA GLU A 504 -21.65 8.61 6.15
C GLU A 504 -22.07 9.78 5.23
N ASP A 505 -21.21 10.82 5.10
CA ASP A 505 -21.41 11.97 4.19
C ASP A 505 -21.20 11.58 2.71
#